data_0ffe873869fc7b5f234144e7e5d1251b
#
_entry.id   0ffe873869fc7b5f234144e7e5d1251b
#
_cell.length_a   1.000
_cell.length_b   1.000
_cell.length_c   1.000
_cell.angle_alpha   90.00
_cell.angle_beta   90.00
_cell.angle_gamma   90.00
#
_symmetry.space_group_name_H-M   'P 1'
#
loop_
_entity.id
_entity.type
_entity.pdbx_description
1 polymer ?
#
loop_
_entity_poly.entity_id
_entity_poly.type
_entity_poly.pdbx_seq_one_letter_code
_entity_poly.pdbx_strand_id
1 'polypeptide(L)'
;MQPYFFPYIGYFQLISASNVFVLHDDVQYMTGGWVNRNRILLNGEDRMITFPVQKAGYALPINARSYVSSNQGVRHIINQVKQAYAKATCYRQVFPMVEELLMFEDRNVARFNENLIRRICDFIGIRTSITTSSALEKDDSLSGQDRVLDICKRVGATDYTNPIGGTKLYHQEAFQLCGITLRFLAAQEERYKQLGDKWIPFLSIIDVLMFNSVQEVQHLLTKYRLLTQSEIDVQP
;
A
#
# COMPACT_ATOMS: atom_id res chain seq x y z
N MET A 1 -3.28 -7.52 2.40
CA MET A 1 -1.96 -6.85 2.20
C MET A 1 -1.50 -6.20 3.49
N GLN A 2 -0.17 -6.12 3.76
CA GLN A 2 0.34 -5.36 4.91
C GLN A 2 0.02 -3.87 4.76
N PRO A 3 -0.23 -3.13 5.85
CA PRO A 3 -0.43 -1.68 5.79
C PRO A 3 0.91 -0.98 5.51
N TYR A 4 1.11 -0.50 4.28
CA TYR A 4 2.34 0.17 3.84
C TYR A 4 2.28 1.68 4.05
N PHE A 5 3.45 2.29 4.25
CA PHE A 5 3.63 3.72 4.42
C PHE A 5 3.61 4.43 3.05
N PHE A 6 2.58 5.23 2.79
CA PHE A 6 2.35 5.90 1.50
C PHE A 6 2.63 5.00 0.29
N PRO A 7 1.91 3.86 0.15
CA PRO A 7 2.22 2.86 -0.86
C PRO A 7 2.17 3.42 -2.29
N TYR A 8 2.79 2.73 -3.25
CA TYR A 8 2.74 3.09 -4.66
C TYR A 8 1.33 2.86 -5.25
N ILE A 9 1.08 3.38 -6.46
CA ILE A 9 -0.25 3.34 -7.07
C ILE A 9 -0.82 1.93 -7.22
N GLY A 10 0.00 0.91 -7.50
CA GLY A 10 -0.44 -0.48 -7.63
C GLY A 10 -1.12 -1.05 -6.38
N TYR A 11 -0.79 -0.54 -5.21
CA TYR A 11 -1.48 -0.86 -3.97
C TYR A 11 -2.92 -0.33 -3.97
N PHE A 12 -3.13 0.90 -4.46
CA PHE A 12 -4.45 1.52 -4.58
C PHE A 12 -5.26 0.95 -5.74
N GLN A 13 -4.60 0.50 -6.82
CA GLN A 13 -5.23 -0.29 -7.87
C GLN A 13 -5.83 -1.58 -7.31
N LEU A 14 -5.07 -2.29 -6.44
CA LEU A 14 -5.57 -3.50 -5.78
C LEU A 14 -6.75 -3.21 -4.85
N ILE A 15 -6.70 -2.12 -4.07
CA ILE A 15 -7.85 -1.70 -3.27
C ILE A 15 -9.06 -1.43 -4.17
N SER A 16 -8.89 -0.61 -5.21
CA SER A 16 -9.97 -0.22 -6.12
C SER A 16 -10.58 -1.40 -6.88
N ALA A 17 -9.79 -2.45 -7.17
CA ALA A 17 -10.23 -3.68 -7.83
C ALA A 17 -10.98 -4.65 -6.91
N SER A 18 -11.07 -4.36 -5.61
CA SER A 18 -11.63 -5.27 -4.61
C SER A 18 -12.92 -4.72 -4.01
N ASN A 19 -13.86 -5.60 -3.61
CA ASN A 19 -15.03 -5.22 -2.81
C ASN A 19 -14.67 -5.06 -1.33
N VAL A 20 -13.78 -5.93 -0.83
CA VAL A 20 -13.25 -5.91 0.53
C VAL A 20 -11.73 -5.98 0.45
N PHE A 21 -11.07 -5.10 1.17
CA PHE A 21 -9.61 -5.07 1.27
C PHE A 21 -9.20 -5.30 2.72
N VAL A 22 -8.41 -6.36 2.97
CA VAL A 22 -7.95 -6.72 4.32
C VAL A 22 -6.51 -6.28 4.53
N LEU A 23 -6.31 -5.40 5.51
CA LEU A 23 -4.98 -5.01 5.99
C LEU A 23 -4.45 -6.08 6.95
N HIS A 24 -3.36 -6.76 6.58
CA HIS A 24 -2.67 -7.72 7.42
C HIS A 24 -1.80 -6.99 8.46
N ASP A 25 -2.43 -6.49 9.50
CA ASP A 25 -1.82 -5.70 10.57
C ASP A 25 -1.18 -6.56 11.67
N ASP A 26 -1.62 -7.80 11.79
CA ASP A 26 -1.23 -8.78 12.80
C ASP A 26 -0.19 -9.81 12.32
N VAL A 27 0.47 -9.54 11.20
CA VAL A 27 1.64 -10.30 10.73
C VAL A 27 2.94 -9.68 11.24
N GLN A 28 4.00 -10.50 11.27
CA GLN A 28 5.33 -10.05 11.72
C GLN A 28 5.80 -8.81 10.95
N TYR A 29 6.29 -7.81 11.70
CA TYR A 29 6.92 -6.64 11.10
C TYR A 29 8.27 -7.01 10.48
N MET A 30 8.40 -6.80 9.16
CA MET A 30 9.63 -7.06 8.42
C MET A 30 10.47 -5.78 8.30
N THR A 31 11.65 -5.81 8.92
CA THR A 31 12.64 -4.73 8.77
C THR A 31 13.06 -4.63 7.30
N GLY A 32 13.11 -3.41 6.78
CA GLY A 32 13.52 -3.21 5.40
C GLY A 32 12.38 -3.36 4.37
N GLY A 33 11.16 -3.71 4.81
CA GLY A 33 9.95 -3.69 3.97
C GLY A 33 9.36 -2.28 3.76
N TRP A 34 8.14 -2.21 3.25
CA TRP A 34 7.45 -0.97 2.88
C TRP A 34 6.52 -0.43 3.99
N VAL A 35 6.48 -1.09 5.15
CA VAL A 35 5.59 -0.71 6.26
C VAL A 35 5.92 0.66 6.83
N ASN A 36 7.21 1.03 6.88
CA ASN A 36 7.64 2.29 7.50
C ASN A 36 8.48 3.18 6.59
N ARG A 37 8.54 2.88 5.30
CA ARG A 37 9.33 3.66 4.32
C ARG A 37 8.76 3.57 2.91
N ASN A 38 9.08 4.57 2.09
CA ASN A 38 8.80 4.55 0.67
C ASN A 38 9.75 5.49 -0.09
N ARG A 39 9.67 5.48 -1.43
CA ARG A 39 10.51 6.29 -2.31
C ARG A 39 9.74 7.50 -2.83
N ILE A 40 10.36 8.66 -2.82
CA ILE A 40 9.87 9.91 -3.43
C ILE A 40 10.88 10.40 -4.46
N LEU A 41 10.45 11.28 -5.35
CA LEU A 41 11.33 11.93 -6.32
C LEU A 41 11.97 13.18 -5.71
N LEU A 42 13.28 13.19 -5.57
CA LEU A 42 14.03 14.35 -5.07
C LEU A 42 15.23 14.62 -5.96
N ASN A 43 15.30 15.81 -6.55
CA ASN A 43 16.38 16.23 -7.47
C ASN A 43 16.58 15.28 -8.68
N GLY A 44 15.48 14.74 -9.23
CA GLY A 44 15.53 13.84 -10.38
C GLY A 44 15.93 12.39 -10.06
N GLU A 45 16.08 12.05 -8.80
CA GLU A 45 16.42 10.69 -8.32
C GLU A 45 15.39 10.19 -7.32
N ASP A 46 15.25 8.86 -7.21
CA ASP A 46 14.46 8.26 -6.15
C ASP A 46 15.20 8.35 -4.81
N ARG A 47 14.49 8.80 -3.80
CA ARG A 47 15.01 8.92 -2.43
C ARG A 47 14.07 8.24 -1.45
N MET A 48 14.67 7.46 -0.56
CA MET A 48 13.94 6.78 0.49
C MET A 48 13.56 7.78 1.59
N ILE A 49 12.25 7.89 1.88
CA ILE A 49 11.75 8.47 3.12
C ILE A 49 11.43 7.34 4.09
N THR A 50 11.83 7.50 5.34
CA THR A 50 11.63 6.46 6.37
C THR A 50 11.07 7.09 7.62
N PHE A 51 9.94 6.57 8.09
CA PHE A 51 9.42 6.90 9.40
C PHE A 51 10.01 5.89 10.41
N PRO A 52 10.86 6.32 11.35
CA PRO A 52 11.52 5.41 12.26
C PRO A 52 10.52 4.69 13.17
N VAL A 53 10.67 3.37 13.29
CA VAL A 53 9.91 2.54 14.23
C VAL A 53 10.74 2.33 15.48
N GLN A 54 10.10 2.38 16.66
CA GLN A 54 10.75 2.12 17.94
C GLN A 54 11.36 0.71 17.97
N LYS A 55 12.53 0.59 18.57
CA LYS A 55 13.16 -0.73 18.76
C LYS A 55 12.28 -1.61 19.66
N ALA A 56 12.01 -2.81 19.21
CA ALA A 56 11.22 -3.80 19.93
C ALA A 56 11.59 -5.23 19.47
N GLY A 57 11.09 -6.24 20.17
CA GLY A 57 11.39 -7.65 19.85
C GLY A 57 11.11 -8.00 18.38
N TYR A 58 11.98 -8.77 17.76
CA TYR A 58 11.92 -9.09 16.32
C TYR A 58 10.58 -9.70 15.88
N ALA A 59 10.03 -10.62 16.70
CA ALA A 59 8.81 -11.36 16.36
C ALA A 59 7.50 -10.57 16.49
N LEU A 60 7.54 -9.32 16.99
CA LEU A 60 6.31 -8.55 17.19
C LEU A 60 5.60 -8.23 15.87
N PRO A 61 4.27 -8.35 15.82
CA PRO A 61 3.48 -7.99 14.65
C PRO A 61 3.44 -6.47 14.43
N ILE A 62 2.97 -6.06 13.25
CA ILE A 62 2.90 -4.65 12.84
C ILE A 62 2.05 -3.84 13.81
N ASN A 63 0.91 -4.38 14.25
CA ASN A 63 -0.02 -3.71 15.18
C ASN A 63 0.50 -3.62 16.63
N ALA A 64 1.60 -4.28 16.95
CA ALA A 64 2.32 -4.15 18.23
C ALA A 64 3.55 -3.22 18.13
N ARG A 65 3.74 -2.54 17.00
CA ARG A 65 4.84 -1.58 16.77
C ARG A 65 4.37 -0.15 16.87
N SER A 66 5.27 0.74 17.22
CA SER A 66 5.02 2.19 17.24
C SER A 66 6.10 2.95 16.49
N TYR A 67 5.68 3.99 15.78
CA TYR A 67 6.60 4.99 15.24
C TYR A 67 7.25 5.80 16.36
N VAL A 68 8.45 6.31 16.10
CA VAL A 68 9.12 7.21 17.04
C VAL A 68 8.35 8.53 17.11
N SER A 69 7.94 8.95 18.30
CA SER A 69 7.12 10.15 18.53
C SER A 69 7.91 11.46 18.50
N SER A 70 9.09 11.47 17.89
CA SER A 70 9.92 12.68 17.81
C SER A 70 9.33 13.68 16.81
N ASN A 71 8.90 14.85 17.29
CA ASN A 71 8.47 15.95 16.41
C ASN A 71 9.53 16.33 15.39
N GLN A 72 10.81 16.21 15.73
CA GLN A 72 11.91 16.48 14.81
C GLN A 72 11.95 15.46 13.65
N GLY A 73 11.72 14.16 13.92
CA GLY A 73 11.67 13.12 12.89
C GLY A 73 10.53 13.32 11.91
N VAL A 74 9.33 13.66 12.42
CA VAL A 74 8.15 13.97 11.61
C VAL A 74 8.40 15.21 10.73
N ARG A 75 8.90 16.30 11.31
CA ARG A 75 9.24 17.53 10.59
C ARG A 75 10.31 17.30 9.52
N HIS A 76 11.25 16.39 9.76
CA HIS A 76 12.26 16.04 8.76
C HIS A 76 11.61 15.42 7.52
N ILE A 77 10.67 14.46 7.67
CA ILE A 77 9.94 13.85 6.55
C ILE A 77 9.10 14.90 5.83
N ILE A 78 8.37 15.73 6.57
CA ILE A 78 7.57 16.83 6.00
C ILE A 78 8.44 17.75 5.13
N ASN A 79 9.62 18.14 5.64
CA ASN A 79 10.56 19.01 4.92
C ASN A 79 11.12 18.31 3.66
N GLN A 80 11.41 17.00 3.72
CA GLN A 80 11.81 16.23 2.54
C GLN A 80 10.73 16.25 1.46
N VAL A 81 9.47 15.99 1.83
CA VAL A 81 8.34 16.03 0.88
C VAL A 81 8.14 17.45 0.32
N LYS A 82 8.20 18.47 1.17
CA LYS A 82 8.12 19.88 0.75
C LYS A 82 9.22 20.23 -0.25
N GLN A 83 10.46 19.88 0.04
CA GLN A 83 11.60 20.13 -0.85
C GLN A 83 11.44 19.41 -2.19
N ALA A 84 10.97 18.14 -2.15
CA ALA A 84 10.77 17.33 -3.33
C ALA A 84 9.70 17.89 -4.28
N TYR A 85 8.57 18.39 -3.73
CA TYR A 85 7.36 18.65 -4.50
C TYR A 85 6.86 20.08 -4.50
N ALA A 86 7.59 21.07 -3.94
CA ALA A 86 7.13 22.47 -3.90
C ALA A 86 6.81 23.08 -5.27
N LYS A 87 7.37 22.51 -6.36
CA LYS A 87 7.13 22.93 -7.75
C LYS A 87 6.13 22.04 -8.50
N ALA A 88 5.57 21.01 -7.85
CA ALA A 88 4.63 20.10 -8.47
C ALA A 88 3.28 20.77 -8.74
N THR A 89 2.60 20.33 -9.79
CA THR A 89 1.35 20.95 -10.29
C THR A 89 0.25 20.97 -9.22
N CYS A 90 0.08 19.88 -8.48
CA CYS A 90 -0.98 19.72 -7.47
C CYS A 90 -0.48 19.96 -6.04
N TYR A 91 0.74 20.51 -5.85
CA TYR A 91 1.34 20.71 -4.54
C TYR A 91 0.41 21.42 -3.53
N ARG A 92 -0.23 22.53 -3.95
CA ARG A 92 -1.09 23.31 -3.04
C ARG A 92 -2.31 22.54 -2.55
N GLN A 93 -2.79 21.58 -3.32
CA GLN A 93 -3.94 20.75 -2.99
C GLN A 93 -3.53 19.54 -2.15
N VAL A 94 -2.40 18.92 -2.46
CA VAL A 94 -1.99 17.61 -1.92
C VAL A 94 -1.12 17.73 -0.66
N PHE A 95 -0.19 18.72 -0.64
CA PHE A 95 0.76 18.83 0.47
C PHE A 95 0.10 19.01 1.85
N PRO A 96 -0.95 19.85 2.01
CA PRO A 96 -1.61 19.99 3.32
C PRO A 96 -2.15 18.66 3.86
N MET A 97 -2.74 17.81 2.99
CA MET A 97 -3.21 16.49 3.37
C MET A 97 -2.05 15.58 3.79
N VAL A 98 -0.95 15.57 3.04
CA VAL A 98 0.24 14.76 3.39
C VAL A 98 0.83 15.20 4.72
N GLU A 99 0.88 16.51 4.98
CA GLU A 99 1.36 17.06 6.25
C GLU A 99 0.44 16.66 7.40
N GLU A 100 -0.89 16.79 7.26
CA GLU A 100 -1.89 16.33 8.23
C GLU A 100 -1.71 14.83 8.56
N LEU A 101 -1.55 13.99 7.54
CA LEU A 101 -1.34 12.56 7.70
C LEU A 101 -0.06 12.23 8.47
N LEU A 102 1.03 12.94 8.19
CA LEU A 102 2.30 12.76 8.91
C LEU A 102 2.21 13.25 10.36
N MET A 103 1.34 14.22 10.65
CA MET A 103 1.10 14.76 11.98
C MET A 103 0.06 13.94 12.79
N PHE A 104 -0.56 12.91 12.23
CA PHE A 104 -1.52 12.07 12.93
C PHE A 104 -0.97 11.58 14.28
N GLU A 105 -1.72 11.76 15.36
CA GLU A 105 -1.21 11.59 16.73
C GLU A 105 -0.97 10.13 17.14
N ASP A 106 -1.83 9.21 16.66
CA ASP A 106 -1.66 7.78 16.95
C ASP A 106 -0.42 7.24 16.25
N ARG A 107 0.57 6.85 17.03
CA ARG A 107 1.85 6.33 16.54
C ARG A 107 1.92 4.83 16.43
N ASN A 108 0.85 4.09 16.70
CA ASN A 108 0.79 2.67 16.37
C ASN A 108 0.94 2.49 14.86
N VAL A 109 1.90 1.67 14.43
CA VAL A 109 2.28 1.55 13.00
C VAL A 109 1.11 1.09 12.14
N ALA A 110 0.33 0.12 12.59
CA ALA A 110 -0.81 -0.40 11.83
C ALA A 110 -1.92 0.67 11.71
N ARG A 111 -2.34 1.28 12.82
CA ARG A 111 -3.40 2.30 12.82
C ARG A 111 -3.00 3.57 12.10
N PHE A 112 -1.74 3.98 12.22
CA PHE A 112 -1.20 5.11 11.46
C PHE A 112 -1.30 4.87 9.95
N ASN A 113 -0.81 3.71 9.49
CA ASN A 113 -0.84 3.38 8.05
C ASN A 113 -2.26 3.10 7.55
N GLU A 114 -3.13 2.52 8.36
CA GLU A 114 -4.55 2.37 8.04
C GLU A 114 -5.22 3.72 7.83
N ASN A 115 -5.02 4.68 8.76
CA ASN A 115 -5.55 6.05 8.63
C ASN A 115 -5.05 6.71 7.34
N LEU A 116 -3.75 6.61 7.07
CA LEU A 116 -3.13 7.12 5.86
C LEU A 116 -3.76 6.53 4.58
N ILE A 117 -3.91 5.19 4.53
CA ILE A 117 -4.50 4.51 3.38
C ILE A 117 -5.95 4.92 3.17
N ARG A 118 -6.78 4.95 4.22
CA ARG A 118 -8.19 5.35 4.15
C ARG A 118 -8.34 6.80 3.67
N ARG A 119 -7.59 7.74 4.24
CA ARG A 119 -7.63 9.16 3.86
C ARG A 119 -7.24 9.39 2.40
N ILE A 120 -6.24 8.65 1.90
CA ILE A 120 -5.88 8.70 0.49
C ILE A 120 -6.99 8.08 -0.37
N CYS A 121 -7.56 6.94 0.01
CA CYS A 121 -8.70 6.35 -0.69
C CYS A 121 -9.87 7.33 -0.81
N ASP A 122 -10.23 7.99 0.30
CA ASP A 122 -11.30 9.01 0.31
C ASP A 122 -10.98 10.17 -0.63
N PHE A 123 -9.74 10.66 -0.62
CA PHE A 123 -9.29 11.77 -1.47
C PHE A 123 -9.39 11.45 -2.97
N ILE A 124 -9.05 10.21 -3.37
CA ILE A 124 -9.09 9.78 -4.78
C ILE A 124 -10.41 9.08 -5.16
N GLY A 125 -11.37 9.00 -4.23
CA GLY A 125 -12.72 8.49 -4.51
C GLY A 125 -12.86 6.96 -4.52
N ILE A 126 -11.93 6.20 -3.92
CA ILE A 126 -12.07 4.74 -3.72
C ILE A 126 -13.07 4.47 -2.59
N ARG A 127 -14.05 3.58 -2.85
CA ARG A 127 -15.14 3.23 -1.92
C ARG A 127 -15.09 1.81 -1.39
N THR A 128 -14.01 1.10 -1.63
CA THR A 128 -13.79 -0.28 -1.18
C THR A 128 -13.88 -0.37 0.35
N SER A 129 -14.57 -1.39 0.85
CA SER A 129 -14.59 -1.67 2.29
C SER A 129 -13.21 -2.13 2.74
N ILE A 130 -12.59 -1.39 3.67
CA ILE A 130 -11.28 -1.74 4.23
C ILE A 130 -11.49 -2.24 5.67
N THR A 131 -10.89 -3.37 6.01
CA THR A 131 -10.86 -3.92 7.37
C THR A 131 -9.45 -4.38 7.73
N THR A 132 -9.20 -4.65 9.01
CA THR A 132 -7.93 -5.23 9.47
C THR A 132 -8.08 -6.72 9.71
N SER A 133 -7.02 -7.50 9.51
CA SER A 133 -7.08 -8.94 9.76
C SER A 133 -7.19 -9.25 11.26
N SER A 134 -6.70 -8.36 12.13
CA SER A 134 -6.88 -8.48 13.59
C SER A 134 -8.31 -8.28 14.08
N ALA A 135 -9.18 -7.62 13.28
CA ALA A 135 -10.58 -7.43 13.59
C ALA A 135 -11.47 -8.62 13.18
N LEU A 136 -10.93 -9.59 12.45
CA LEU A 136 -11.66 -10.77 11.98
C LEU A 136 -11.52 -11.92 12.98
N GLU A 137 -12.64 -12.60 13.28
CA GLU A 137 -12.60 -13.88 14.01
C GLU A 137 -12.04 -14.97 13.10
N LYS A 138 -10.75 -15.21 13.17
CA LYS A 138 -9.99 -16.16 12.34
C LYS A 138 -9.12 -17.07 13.20
N ASP A 139 -8.57 -18.12 12.61
CA ASP A 139 -7.59 -18.99 13.26
C ASP A 139 -6.20 -18.33 13.25
N ASP A 140 -5.76 -17.85 14.41
CA ASP A 140 -4.46 -17.19 14.57
C ASP A 140 -3.26 -18.14 14.51
N SER A 141 -3.49 -19.47 14.59
CA SER A 141 -2.44 -20.47 14.42
C SER A 141 -2.00 -20.64 12.97
N LEU A 142 -2.84 -20.23 12.01
CA LEU A 142 -2.56 -20.32 10.58
C LEU A 142 -1.58 -19.25 10.11
N SER A 143 -0.80 -19.59 9.09
CA SER A 143 0.16 -18.70 8.46
C SER A 143 0.15 -18.82 6.93
N GLY A 144 0.81 -17.88 6.21
CA GLY A 144 0.95 -17.95 4.76
C GLY A 144 -0.40 -18.08 4.04
N GLN A 145 -0.48 -19.02 3.11
CA GLN A 145 -1.66 -19.27 2.28
C GLN A 145 -2.88 -19.69 3.09
N ASP A 146 -2.70 -20.59 4.08
CA ASP A 146 -3.82 -21.12 4.87
C ASP A 146 -4.53 -20.03 5.66
N ARG A 147 -3.76 -19.07 6.21
CA ARG A 147 -4.32 -17.88 6.85
C ARG A 147 -5.12 -17.02 5.87
N VAL A 148 -4.63 -16.85 4.63
CA VAL A 148 -5.35 -16.09 3.59
C VAL A 148 -6.64 -16.80 3.21
N LEU A 149 -6.63 -18.12 3.07
CA LEU A 149 -7.83 -18.91 2.77
C LEU A 149 -8.87 -18.83 3.90
N ASP A 150 -8.44 -18.84 5.17
CA ASP A 150 -9.36 -18.64 6.30
C ASP A 150 -9.97 -17.24 6.28
N ILE A 151 -9.17 -16.20 6.06
CA ILE A 151 -9.66 -14.82 5.91
C ILE A 151 -10.66 -14.72 4.77
N CYS A 152 -10.37 -15.30 3.60
CA CYS A 152 -11.29 -15.30 2.46
C CYS A 152 -12.65 -15.93 2.81
N LYS A 153 -12.65 -17.06 3.53
CA LYS A 153 -13.87 -17.71 4.03
C LYS A 153 -14.65 -16.80 4.98
N ARG A 154 -13.96 -16.12 5.91
CA ARG A 154 -14.60 -15.23 6.89
C ARG A 154 -15.27 -14.02 6.25
N VAL A 155 -14.72 -13.48 5.19
CA VAL A 155 -15.30 -12.35 4.45
C VAL A 155 -16.24 -12.79 3.31
N GLY A 156 -16.47 -14.09 3.12
CA GLY A 156 -17.34 -14.63 2.07
C GLY A 156 -16.81 -14.38 0.66
N ALA A 157 -15.48 -14.40 0.47
CA ALA A 157 -14.87 -14.11 -0.82
C ALA A 157 -15.03 -15.27 -1.80
N THR A 158 -15.44 -14.96 -3.02
CA THR A 158 -15.44 -15.87 -4.18
C THR A 158 -14.18 -15.72 -5.03
N ASP A 159 -13.53 -14.57 -4.93
CA ASP A 159 -12.30 -14.23 -5.66
C ASP A 159 -11.26 -13.67 -4.68
N TYR A 160 -10.02 -14.08 -4.84
CA TYR A 160 -8.87 -13.52 -4.13
C TYR A 160 -7.87 -12.95 -5.12
N THR A 161 -7.55 -11.68 -4.97
CA THR A 161 -6.59 -11.00 -5.83
C THR A 161 -5.35 -10.60 -5.04
N ASN A 162 -4.17 -10.97 -5.55
CA ASN A 162 -2.87 -10.59 -4.99
C ASN A 162 -2.05 -9.80 -6.04
N PRO A 163 -1.09 -8.94 -5.64
CA PRO A 163 -0.16 -8.37 -6.60
C PRO A 163 0.67 -9.45 -7.29
N ILE A 164 1.06 -9.21 -8.55
CA ILE A 164 1.83 -10.17 -9.36
C ILE A 164 3.15 -10.62 -8.69
N GLY A 165 3.75 -9.80 -7.85
CA GLY A 165 4.93 -10.17 -7.05
C GLY A 165 4.70 -11.30 -6.04
N GLY A 166 3.44 -11.68 -5.78
CA GLY A 166 3.08 -12.74 -4.85
C GLY A 166 2.77 -14.10 -5.49
N THR A 167 3.01 -14.30 -6.78
CA THR A 167 2.68 -15.54 -7.51
C THR A 167 3.28 -16.80 -6.88
N LYS A 168 4.48 -16.72 -6.33
CA LYS A 168 5.17 -17.84 -5.69
C LYS A 168 4.66 -18.17 -4.28
N LEU A 169 3.74 -17.38 -3.73
CA LEU A 169 3.22 -17.53 -2.36
C LEU A 169 1.95 -18.38 -2.31
N TYR A 170 1.31 -18.64 -3.45
CA TYR A 170 -0.02 -19.22 -3.52
C TYR A 170 -0.10 -20.33 -4.56
N HIS A 171 -0.83 -21.39 -4.23
CA HIS A 171 -1.11 -22.52 -5.10
C HIS A 171 -2.58 -22.47 -5.52
N GLN A 172 -2.84 -22.36 -6.83
CA GLN A 172 -4.17 -22.21 -7.40
C GLN A 172 -5.14 -23.32 -6.95
N GLU A 173 -4.67 -24.56 -6.87
CA GLU A 173 -5.47 -25.73 -6.49
C GLU A 173 -6.06 -25.57 -5.08
N ALA A 174 -5.29 -25.02 -4.13
CA ALA A 174 -5.76 -24.81 -2.76
C ALA A 174 -6.92 -23.81 -2.68
N PHE A 175 -6.90 -22.76 -3.51
CA PHE A 175 -8.01 -21.82 -3.63
C PHE A 175 -9.22 -22.43 -4.31
N GLN A 176 -9.02 -23.19 -5.40
CA GLN A 176 -10.09 -23.90 -6.12
C GLN A 176 -10.82 -24.90 -5.23
N LEU A 177 -10.10 -25.66 -4.39
CA LEU A 177 -10.70 -26.58 -3.41
C LEU A 177 -11.58 -25.87 -2.38
N CYS A 178 -11.34 -24.57 -2.16
CA CYS A 178 -12.17 -23.72 -1.30
C CYS A 178 -13.27 -22.98 -2.07
N GLY A 179 -13.41 -23.20 -3.40
CA GLY A 179 -14.37 -22.48 -4.25
C GLY A 179 -13.98 -21.02 -4.50
N ILE A 180 -12.70 -20.68 -4.37
CA ILE A 180 -12.17 -19.31 -4.52
C ILE A 180 -11.34 -19.23 -5.80
N THR A 181 -11.61 -18.22 -6.63
CA THR A 181 -10.79 -17.92 -7.81
C THR A 181 -9.57 -17.10 -7.42
N LEU A 182 -8.36 -17.64 -7.65
CA LEU A 182 -7.11 -16.90 -7.45
C LEU A 182 -6.77 -16.08 -8.68
N ARG A 183 -6.51 -14.78 -8.50
CA ARG A 183 -6.05 -13.85 -9.54
C ARG A 183 -4.86 -13.04 -9.07
N PHE A 184 -4.10 -12.52 -10.03
CA PHE A 184 -2.96 -11.65 -9.78
C PHE A 184 -3.14 -10.33 -10.52
N LEU A 185 -2.98 -9.22 -9.79
CA LEU A 185 -3.02 -7.89 -10.37
C LEU A 185 -1.62 -7.49 -10.84
N ALA A 186 -1.48 -7.33 -12.14
CA ALA A 186 -0.30 -6.76 -12.79
C ALA A 186 -0.57 -5.28 -13.07
N ALA A 187 0.04 -4.41 -12.29
CA ALA A 187 -0.02 -2.97 -12.53
C ALA A 187 0.63 -2.65 -13.88
N GLN A 188 -0.05 -1.86 -14.70
CA GLN A 188 0.52 -1.32 -15.94
C GLN A 188 1.13 0.03 -15.65
N GLU A 189 2.38 0.22 -16.09
CA GLU A 189 3.06 1.50 -15.98
C GLU A 189 2.48 2.46 -17.00
N GLU A 190 1.87 3.55 -16.51
CA GLU A 190 1.50 4.67 -17.34
C GLU A 190 2.31 5.89 -16.91
N ARG A 191 3.03 6.49 -17.86
CA ARG A 191 3.90 7.62 -17.59
C ARG A 191 3.07 8.88 -17.40
N TYR A 192 3.36 9.62 -16.35
CA TYR A 192 2.86 10.96 -16.10
C TYR A 192 4.04 11.93 -15.94
N LYS A 193 3.79 13.22 -16.01
CA LYS A 193 4.83 14.25 -15.89
C LYS A 193 5.36 14.27 -14.46
N GLN A 194 6.66 14.08 -14.30
CA GLN A 194 7.41 14.24 -13.05
C GLN A 194 8.36 15.45 -13.14
N LEU A 195 9.00 15.82 -12.03
CA LEU A 195 10.12 16.78 -12.05
C LEU A 195 11.39 16.06 -12.49
N GLY A 196 12.10 16.67 -13.45
CA GLY A 196 13.35 16.12 -14.01
C GLY A 196 13.16 15.52 -15.40
N ASP A 197 14.27 15.09 -15.99
CA ASP A 197 14.33 14.63 -17.39
C ASP A 197 14.03 13.14 -17.55
N LYS A 198 14.12 12.38 -16.47
CA LYS A 198 13.89 10.93 -16.45
C LYS A 198 12.66 10.59 -15.64
N TRP A 199 11.78 9.78 -16.22
CA TRP A 199 10.67 9.21 -15.50
C TRP A 199 11.12 8.05 -14.61
N ILE A 200 10.72 8.07 -13.32
CA ILE A 200 11.06 7.05 -12.32
C ILE A 200 9.78 6.33 -11.90
N PRO A 201 9.69 5.00 -12.15
CA PRO A 201 8.51 4.20 -11.82
C PRO A 201 8.42 3.84 -10.34
N PHE A 202 7.23 3.37 -9.93
CA PHE A 202 6.96 2.78 -8.62
C PHE A 202 7.33 3.66 -7.42
N LEU A 203 7.22 4.97 -7.56
CA LEU A 203 7.33 5.89 -6.43
C LEU A 203 6.07 5.82 -5.54
N SER A 204 6.19 6.36 -4.35
CA SER A 204 5.07 6.57 -3.43
C SER A 204 3.89 7.22 -4.13
N ILE A 205 2.67 6.92 -3.68
CA ILE A 205 1.45 7.61 -4.13
C ILE A 205 1.56 9.13 -3.97
N ILE A 206 2.41 9.63 -3.08
CA ILE A 206 2.68 11.06 -2.94
C ILE A 206 3.10 11.64 -4.29
N ASP A 207 4.03 10.98 -5.01
CA ASP A 207 4.50 11.45 -6.31
C ASP A 207 3.36 11.52 -7.33
N VAL A 208 2.55 10.47 -7.42
CA VAL A 208 1.39 10.44 -8.32
C VAL A 208 0.41 11.59 -8.03
N LEU A 209 0.06 11.79 -6.76
CA LEU A 209 -0.87 12.83 -6.33
C LEU A 209 -0.34 14.25 -6.58
N MET A 210 0.98 14.45 -6.43
CA MET A 210 1.61 15.75 -6.63
C MET A 210 1.58 16.25 -8.08
N PHE A 211 1.48 15.32 -9.06
CA PHE A 211 1.54 15.67 -10.48
C PHE A 211 0.25 15.44 -11.25
N ASN A 212 -0.74 14.78 -10.66
CA ASN A 212 -1.98 14.41 -11.34
C ASN A 212 -3.20 14.94 -10.59
N SER A 213 -4.20 15.41 -11.32
CA SER A 213 -5.53 15.70 -10.79
C SER A 213 -6.19 14.41 -10.28
N VAL A 214 -7.23 14.54 -9.45
CA VAL A 214 -8.00 13.38 -8.96
C VAL A 214 -8.53 12.55 -10.12
N GLN A 215 -9.02 13.17 -11.20
CA GLN A 215 -9.52 12.47 -12.39
C GLN A 215 -8.42 11.67 -13.11
N GLU A 216 -7.22 12.24 -13.24
CA GLU A 216 -6.06 11.53 -13.81
C GLU A 216 -5.64 10.36 -12.92
N VAL A 217 -5.61 10.54 -11.60
CA VAL A 217 -5.34 9.44 -10.66
C VAL A 217 -6.38 8.34 -10.80
N GLN A 218 -7.68 8.68 -10.89
CA GLN A 218 -8.76 7.71 -11.11
C GLN A 218 -8.57 6.94 -12.43
N HIS A 219 -8.11 7.61 -13.48
CA HIS A 219 -7.74 6.94 -14.72
C HIS A 219 -6.55 5.98 -14.52
N LEU A 220 -5.49 6.40 -13.83
CA LEU A 220 -4.35 5.55 -13.52
C LEU A 220 -4.74 4.32 -12.66
N LEU A 221 -5.75 4.46 -11.79
CA LEU A 221 -6.28 3.32 -11.01
C LEU A 221 -6.86 2.20 -11.87
N THR A 222 -7.29 2.47 -13.10
CA THR A 222 -7.81 1.44 -14.03
C THR A 222 -6.73 0.73 -14.83
N LYS A 223 -5.46 1.17 -14.73
CA LYS A 223 -4.35 0.66 -15.55
C LYS A 223 -3.69 -0.56 -14.90
N TYR A 224 -4.38 -1.68 -14.96
CA TYR A 224 -3.87 -2.98 -14.52
C TYR A 224 -4.49 -4.11 -15.35
N ARG A 225 -3.92 -5.29 -15.25
CA ARG A 225 -4.51 -6.55 -15.75
C ARG A 225 -4.70 -7.51 -14.59
N LEU A 226 -5.82 -8.21 -14.60
CA LEU A 226 -6.04 -9.36 -13.72
C LEU A 226 -5.65 -10.62 -14.50
N LEU A 227 -4.71 -11.38 -13.97
CA LEU A 227 -4.15 -12.57 -14.60
C LEU A 227 -4.42 -13.79 -13.72
N THR A 228 -4.67 -14.92 -14.35
CA THR A 228 -4.63 -16.24 -13.71
C THR A 228 -3.18 -16.76 -13.67
N GLN A 229 -2.93 -17.80 -12.87
CA GLN A 229 -1.60 -18.44 -12.83
C GLN A 229 -1.18 -18.92 -14.23
N SER A 230 -2.09 -19.56 -14.97
CA SER A 230 -1.80 -20.07 -16.31
C SER A 230 -1.42 -18.97 -17.31
N GLU A 231 -2.02 -17.80 -17.22
CA GLU A 231 -1.66 -16.65 -18.08
C GLU A 231 -0.29 -16.06 -17.73
N ILE A 232 0.15 -16.20 -16.47
CA ILE A 232 1.47 -15.74 -16.01
C ILE A 232 2.56 -16.71 -16.50
N ASP A 233 2.31 -18.01 -16.38
CA ASP A 233 3.29 -19.05 -16.73
C ASP A 233 3.57 -19.11 -18.24
N VAL A 234 2.70 -18.55 -19.10
CA VAL A 234 2.84 -18.47 -20.56
C VAL A 234 3.56 -17.16 -21.01
N GLN A 235 3.73 -16.18 -20.11
CA GLN A 235 4.47 -14.97 -20.46
C GLN A 235 5.98 -15.26 -20.46
N PRO A 236 6.70 -15.00 -21.58
CA PRO A 236 8.12 -15.30 -21.74
C PRO A 236 9.03 -14.44 -20.85
#